data_ab5fb1fb7cb211e146ba604916f2829a
#
_entry.id   ab5fb1fb7cb211e146ba604916f2829a
#
_cell.length_a   1.000
_cell.length_b   1.000
_cell.length_c   1.000
_cell.angle_alpha   90.00
_cell.angle_beta   90.00
_cell.angle_gamma   90.00
#
_symmetry.space_group_name_H-M   'P 1'
#
loop_
_entity.id
_entity.type
_entity.pdbx_description
1 polymer ?
#
loop_
_entity_poly.entity_id
_entity_poly.type
_entity_poly.pdbx_seq_one_letter_code
_entity_poly.pdbx_strand_id
1 'polypeptide(L)'
;MAQKKIILIANLILFFISFSFSYSQGNLPKSREAVFVDAYSPTEVIVKAKGIGKDVNAAENDAKKAAVYFLLYNATDPVLQTQAEKQAFANIENDFFDIANINNYIAYMANDILSRVKVGKEIKIEKMIRVNRQKLNDDLAAKGIVASKEALAAAVGNPFIMVIPEVKKGENPINILQSNPNVKKGAEVIEGYLTARKYEVQVPEALDQLNDLVSAQVGIKGIEDDPAYAIALSIGSDVYITYNVVVEQGSIGKKAVVAARAYETTTARLLGTETGYSPERPNAPDAALIEEAMNWAIEKVLSRINAYWKEDINNGQQYKVIFKITGSFEDPYEVADIVDDVLKDVTTKKKQNIATEQTIDYNIWQNKFENSNRFFRELNKKLEANNDFKSLGAKLKRINVNRKLIIIGIENAN
;
A
#
# COMPACT_ATOMS: atom_id res chain seq x y z
N MET A 1 -6.31 57.33 47.68
CA MET A 1 -6.54 56.47 46.47
C MET A 1 -5.28 55.70 45.98
N ALA A 2 -4.08 56.13 46.30
CA ALA A 2 -2.84 55.49 45.83
C ALA A 2 -2.52 54.12 46.50
N GLN A 3 -2.80 53.93 47.77
CA GLN A 3 -2.52 52.70 48.52
C GLN A 3 -3.37 51.51 48.07
N LYS A 4 -4.63 51.70 47.65
CA LYS A 4 -5.47 50.62 47.14
C LYS A 4 -5.03 50.06 45.76
N LYS A 5 -4.38 50.90 44.94
CA LYS A 5 -3.86 50.47 43.62
C LYS A 5 -2.58 49.61 43.75
N ILE A 6 -1.75 49.84 44.76
CA ILE A 6 -0.50 49.11 44.99
C ILE A 6 -0.80 47.67 45.47
N ILE A 7 -1.80 47.50 46.34
CA ILE A 7 -2.23 46.16 46.81
C ILE A 7 -2.86 45.33 45.70
N LEU A 8 -3.57 45.94 44.76
CA LEU A 8 -4.18 45.22 43.62
C LEU A 8 -3.13 44.76 42.62
N ILE A 9 -2.08 45.53 42.39
CA ILE A 9 -0.96 45.18 41.50
C ILE A 9 -0.07 44.09 42.14
N ALA A 10 0.17 44.11 43.45
CA ALA A 10 0.92 43.09 44.16
C ALA A 10 0.18 41.74 44.15
N ASN A 11 -1.15 41.69 44.28
CA ASN A 11 -1.94 40.48 44.17
C ASN A 11 -2.02 39.93 42.72
N LEU A 12 -1.96 40.77 41.71
CA LEU A 12 -1.94 40.34 40.30
C LEU A 12 -0.58 39.71 39.91
N ILE A 13 0.52 40.19 40.47
CA ILE A 13 1.86 39.65 40.24
C ILE A 13 2.06 38.32 40.99
N LEU A 14 1.47 38.14 42.20
CA LEU A 14 1.54 36.85 42.92
C LEU A 14 0.71 35.75 42.26
N PHE A 15 -0.34 36.09 41.49
CA PHE A 15 -1.17 35.09 40.78
C PHE A 15 -0.48 34.55 39.52
N PHE A 16 0.49 35.26 38.93
CA PHE A 16 1.24 34.84 37.76
C PHE A 16 2.45 33.93 38.07
N ILE A 17 2.86 33.82 39.31
CA ILE A 17 4.06 33.01 39.70
C ILE A 17 3.70 31.56 40.06
N SER A 18 2.41 31.19 40.16
CA SER A 18 1.97 29.89 40.62
C SER A 18 1.61 28.89 39.52
N PHE A 19 1.76 29.25 38.23
CA PHE A 19 1.65 28.28 37.15
C PHE A 19 3.04 27.75 36.74
N SER A 20 3.72 27.10 37.70
CA SER A 20 4.73 26.10 37.35
C SER A 20 4.00 24.94 36.67
N PHE A 21 3.90 24.97 35.34
CA PHE A 21 3.61 23.75 34.58
C PHE A 21 4.74 22.75 34.91
N SER A 22 4.51 21.89 35.88
CA SER A 22 5.22 20.63 35.97
C SER A 22 4.85 19.87 34.70
N TYR A 23 5.63 20.06 33.63
CA TYR A 23 5.67 19.09 32.55
C TYR A 23 6.11 17.78 33.21
N SER A 24 5.17 16.94 33.58
CA SER A 24 5.45 15.53 33.81
C SER A 24 6.17 15.08 32.54
N GLN A 25 7.46 14.73 32.69
CA GLN A 25 8.18 14.10 31.61
C GLN A 25 7.47 12.79 31.35
N GLY A 26 6.55 12.78 30.35
CA GLY A 26 5.84 11.60 29.93
C GLY A 26 6.83 10.52 29.47
N ASN A 27 6.34 9.32 29.28
CA ASN A 27 7.16 8.18 28.85
C ASN A 27 7.69 8.28 27.42
N LEU A 28 7.37 9.34 26.66
CA LEU A 28 7.84 9.56 25.30
C LEU A 28 9.38 9.60 25.21
N PRO A 29 9.95 9.24 24.03
CA PRO A 29 11.38 9.36 23.82
C PRO A 29 11.85 10.82 23.89
N LYS A 30 12.94 11.06 24.62
CA LYS A 30 13.64 12.35 24.64
C LYS A 30 14.32 12.64 23.30
N SER A 31 14.96 11.62 22.73
CA SER A 31 15.48 11.66 21.37
C SER A 31 14.45 11.06 20.42
N ARG A 32 14.21 11.73 19.30
CA ARG A 32 13.39 11.21 18.18
C ARG A 32 14.23 10.96 16.94
N GLU A 33 15.56 10.92 17.11
CA GLU A 33 16.51 10.71 16.03
C GLU A 33 16.73 9.21 15.82
N ALA A 34 16.21 8.71 14.69
CA ALA A 34 16.46 7.35 14.27
C ALA A 34 16.42 7.27 12.74
N VAL A 35 17.08 6.28 12.17
CA VAL A 35 17.09 6.00 10.74
C VAL A 35 16.94 4.50 10.49
N PHE A 36 16.24 4.16 9.44
CA PHE A 36 16.16 2.79 8.93
C PHE A 36 17.54 2.36 8.41
N VAL A 37 17.94 1.15 8.71
CA VAL A 37 19.20 0.57 8.22
C VAL A 37 18.93 -0.56 7.25
N ASP A 38 18.12 -1.55 7.66
CA ASP A 38 17.85 -2.73 6.85
C ASP A 38 16.57 -3.45 7.28
N ALA A 39 16.00 -4.28 6.39
CA ALA A 39 14.98 -5.26 6.70
C ALA A 39 15.67 -6.58 7.08
N TYR A 40 15.75 -6.87 8.37
CA TYR A 40 16.40 -8.08 8.86
C TYR A 40 15.65 -9.36 8.44
N SER A 41 14.32 -9.31 8.47
CA SER A 41 13.43 -10.40 8.08
C SER A 41 12.08 -9.82 7.67
N PRO A 42 11.13 -10.65 7.17
CA PRO A 42 9.76 -10.21 6.91
C PRO A 42 9.03 -9.58 8.09
N THR A 43 9.48 -9.81 9.31
CA THR A 43 8.82 -9.35 10.54
C THR A 43 9.63 -8.34 11.33
N GLU A 44 10.94 -8.20 11.05
CA GLU A 44 11.87 -7.43 11.86
C GLU A 44 12.70 -6.46 11.00
N VAL A 45 12.92 -5.26 11.53
CA VAL A 45 13.71 -4.21 10.91
C VAL A 45 14.86 -3.75 11.82
N ILE A 46 15.98 -3.37 11.21
CA ILE A 46 17.12 -2.79 11.90
C ILE A 46 17.02 -1.26 11.81
N VAL A 47 17.05 -0.63 12.96
CA VAL A 47 17.00 0.82 13.12
C VAL A 47 18.25 1.28 13.86
N LYS A 48 18.94 2.30 13.37
CA LYS A 48 19.97 3.01 14.09
C LYS A 48 19.33 4.19 14.80
N ALA A 49 19.28 4.16 16.15
CA ALA A 49 18.57 5.12 16.96
C ALA A 49 19.48 5.77 17.99
N LYS A 50 19.20 7.06 18.28
CA LYS A 50 19.86 7.82 19.32
C LYS A 50 18.97 7.92 20.54
N GLY A 51 19.57 7.78 21.73
CA GLY A 51 18.89 7.99 22.99
C GLY A 51 19.65 8.91 23.93
N ILE A 52 18.93 9.63 24.77
CA ILE A 52 19.43 10.61 25.72
C ILE A 52 19.06 10.16 27.14
N GLY A 53 20.05 10.14 28.04
CA GLY A 53 19.82 9.76 29.44
C GLY A 53 20.90 10.25 30.40
N LYS A 54 20.58 10.21 31.68
CA LYS A 54 21.54 10.57 32.76
C LYS A 54 22.76 9.63 32.82
N ASP A 55 22.57 8.40 32.37
CA ASP A 55 23.57 7.33 32.32
C ASP A 55 23.33 6.49 31.04
N VAL A 56 24.22 5.51 30.79
CA VAL A 56 24.15 4.66 29.59
C VAL A 56 22.85 3.88 29.55
N ASN A 57 22.38 3.30 30.65
CA ASN A 57 21.17 2.49 30.69
C ASN A 57 19.90 3.35 30.37
N ALA A 58 19.83 4.54 30.96
CA ALA A 58 18.75 5.48 30.66
C ALA A 58 18.76 5.92 29.18
N ALA A 59 19.94 6.15 28.59
CA ALA A 59 20.10 6.49 27.19
C ALA A 59 19.77 5.30 26.25
N GLU A 60 20.11 4.07 26.63
CA GLU A 60 19.73 2.86 25.89
C GLU A 60 18.20 2.66 25.88
N ASN A 61 17.55 2.88 27.03
CA ASN A 61 16.08 2.81 27.10
C ASN A 61 15.41 3.89 26.23
N ASP A 62 15.99 5.09 26.20
CA ASP A 62 15.49 6.16 25.34
C ASP A 62 15.74 5.83 23.84
N ALA A 63 16.86 5.22 23.49
CA ALA A 63 17.14 4.76 22.12
C ALA A 63 16.15 3.69 21.64
N LYS A 64 15.74 2.75 22.53
CA LYS A 64 14.69 1.77 22.21
C LYS A 64 13.36 2.46 21.92
N LYS A 65 12.98 3.43 22.76
CA LYS A 65 11.78 4.26 22.53
C LYS A 65 11.87 5.04 21.22
N ALA A 66 13.02 5.63 20.92
CA ALA A 66 13.26 6.36 19.68
C ALA A 66 13.14 5.46 18.42
N ALA A 67 13.63 4.21 18.50
CA ALA A 67 13.50 3.24 17.41
C ALA A 67 12.04 2.87 17.13
N VAL A 68 11.24 2.62 18.18
CA VAL A 68 9.81 2.34 18.03
C VAL A 68 9.05 3.58 17.56
N TYR A 69 9.36 4.76 18.10
CA TYR A 69 8.77 6.03 17.65
C TYR A 69 9.02 6.29 16.17
N PHE A 70 10.23 5.99 15.70
CA PHE A 70 10.57 6.10 14.29
C PHE A 70 9.67 5.24 13.41
N LEU A 71 9.45 3.97 13.79
CA LEU A 71 8.57 3.06 13.04
C LEU A 71 7.10 3.50 13.07
N LEU A 72 6.66 4.11 14.17
CA LEU A 72 5.29 4.61 14.29
C LEU A 72 5.03 5.82 13.40
N TYR A 73 5.97 6.78 13.30
CA TYR A 73 5.71 8.10 12.74
C TYR A 73 6.63 8.52 11.59
N ASN A 74 7.91 8.13 11.60
CA ASN A 74 8.96 8.77 10.78
C ASN A 74 9.60 7.83 9.76
N ALA A 75 9.28 6.54 9.78
CA ALA A 75 9.72 5.61 8.74
C ALA A 75 9.15 6.02 7.37
N THR A 76 9.79 5.59 6.28
CA THR A 76 9.25 5.77 4.92
C THR A 76 7.82 5.24 4.81
N ASP A 77 7.56 4.12 5.48
CA ASP A 77 6.24 3.51 5.62
C ASP A 77 5.89 3.38 7.10
N PRO A 78 5.38 4.44 7.74
CA PRO A 78 5.10 4.42 9.16
C PRO A 78 3.94 3.49 9.49
N VAL A 79 3.90 2.97 10.70
CA VAL A 79 2.78 2.12 11.17
C VAL A 79 1.49 2.92 11.28
N LEU A 80 1.58 4.18 11.75
CA LEU A 80 0.45 5.12 11.83
C LEU A 80 0.42 5.97 10.56
N GLN A 81 -0.37 5.57 9.59
CA GLN A 81 -0.42 6.20 8.28
C GLN A 81 -1.47 7.31 8.20
N THR A 82 -2.66 7.07 8.76
CA THR A 82 -3.78 8.01 8.67
C THR A 82 -3.85 8.95 9.88
N GLN A 83 -4.51 10.09 9.71
CA GLN A 83 -4.74 11.02 10.82
C GLN A 83 -5.62 10.40 11.91
N ALA A 84 -6.59 9.58 11.54
CA ALA A 84 -7.44 8.85 12.49
C ALA A 84 -6.64 7.87 13.36
N GLU A 85 -5.71 7.12 12.77
CA GLU A 85 -4.81 6.22 13.51
C GLU A 85 -3.92 6.99 14.48
N LYS A 86 -3.37 8.13 14.07
CA LYS A 86 -2.56 9.01 14.94
C LYS A 86 -3.37 9.57 16.11
N GLN A 87 -4.61 9.99 15.86
CA GLN A 87 -5.51 10.47 16.92
C GLN A 87 -5.90 9.35 17.89
N ALA A 88 -6.23 8.16 17.38
CA ALA A 88 -6.53 7.00 18.22
C ALA A 88 -5.33 6.62 19.10
N PHE A 89 -4.11 6.60 18.53
CA PHE A 89 -2.89 6.29 19.25
C PHE A 89 -2.54 7.33 20.31
N ALA A 90 -2.80 8.61 20.08
CA ALA A 90 -2.50 9.69 21.04
C ALA A 90 -3.15 9.46 22.42
N ASN A 91 -4.30 8.75 22.47
CA ASN A 91 -4.99 8.45 23.72
C ASN A 91 -4.23 7.45 24.62
N ILE A 92 -3.36 6.63 24.05
CA ILE A 92 -2.57 5.61 24.76
C ILE A 92 -1.07 5.87 24.70
N GLU A 93 -0.62 6.91 23.99
CA GLU A 93 0.79 7.14 23.66
C GLU A 93 1.71 7.15 24.87
N ASN A 94 1.30 7.82 25.95
CA ASN A 94 2.12 7.91 27.16
C ASN A 94 2.35 6.54 27.82
N ASP A 95 1.30 5.75 27.96
CA ASP A 95 1.37 4.42 28.58
C ASP A 95 2.05 3.42 27.64
N PHE A 96 1.84 3.58 26.34
CA PHE A 96 2.50 2.75 25.33
C PHE A 96 4.03 2.89 25.39
N PHE A 97 4.56 4.11 25.61
CA PHE A 97 5.99 4.37 25.69
C PHE A 97 6.61 4.04 27.07
N ASP A 98 5.87 3.37 27.97
CA ASP A 98 6.54 2.74 29.12
C ASP A 98 7.60 1.75 28.63
N ILE A 99 8.77 1.73 29.29
CA ILE A 99 9.91 0.90 28.85
C ILE A 99 9.60 -0.60 28.90
N ALA A 100 8.74 -1.05 29.82
CA ALA A 100 8.31 -2.43 29.88
C ALA A 100 7.52 -2.83 28.64
N ASN A 101 6.65 -1.95 28.14
CA ASN A 101 5.89 -2.16 26.92
C ASN A 101 6.80 -2.12 25.68
N ILE A 102 7.69 -1.13 25.61
CA ILE A 102 8.64 -0.96 24.49
C ILE A 102 9.54 -2.19 24.32
N ASN A 103 10.01 -2.77 25.42
CA ASN A 103 10.86 -3.97 25.39
C ASN A 103 10.18 -5.17 24.68
N ASN A 104 8.84 -5.22 24.64
CA ASN A 104 8.11 -6.27 23.94
C ASN A 104 8.32 -6.24 22.41
N TYR A 105 8.71 -5.10 21.87
CA TYR A 105 8.93 -4.90 20.43
C TYR A 105 10.41 -4.96 20.05
N ILE A 106 11.34 -4.96 21.04
CA ILE A 106 12.77 -5.02 20.79
C ILE A 106 13.21 -6.49 20.69
N ALA A 107 13.52 -6.92 19.46
CA ALA A 107 14.02 -8.26 19.20
C ALA A 107 15.50 -8.39 19.59
N TYR A 108 16.29 -7.33 19.40
CA TYR A 108 17.70 -7.30 19.73
C TYR A 108 18.21 -5.85 19.81
N MET A 109 19.21 -5.62 20.67
CA MET A 109 19.98 -4.38 20.70
C MET A 109 21.47 -4.74 20.74
N ALA A 110 22.25 -4.18 19.81
CA ALA A 110 23.69 -4.43 19.76
C ALA A 110 24.38 -3.97 21.04
N ASN A 111 25.39 -4.70 21.49
CA ASN A 111 26.17 -4.33 22.69
C ASN A 111 27.00 -3.05 22.45
N ASP A 112 27.48 -2.84 21.22
CA ASP A 112 28.34 -1.72 20.88
C ASP A 112 27.56 -0.39 20.86
N ILE A 113 28.21 0.64 21.39
CA ILE A 113 27.77 2.04 21.28
C ILE A 113 28.47 2.65 20.06
N LEU A 114 27.74 2.97 19.04
CA LEU A 114 28.26 3.52 17.76
C LEU A 114 28.77 4.95 17.94
N SER A 115 28.14 5.71 18.81
CA SER A 115 28.51 7.10 19.12
C SER A 115 28.09 7.44 20.54
N ARG A 116 28.93 8.23 21.23
CA ARG A 116 28.66 8.73 22.58
C ARG A 116 29.07 10.18 22.69
N VAL A 117 28.16 11.06 23.03
CA VAL A 117 28.37 12.51 23.16
C VAL A 117 27.75 13.00 24.47
N LYS A 118 28.43 13.92 25.17
CA LYS A 118 27.89 14.59 26.36
C LYS A 118 26.98 15.74 25.92
N VAL A 119 25.76 15.80 26.46
CA VAL A 119 24.74 16.83 26.19
C VAL A 119 24.30 17.42 27.53
N GLY A 120 24.94 18.51 27.94
CA GLY A 120 24.72 19.10 29.26
C GLY A 120 25.09 18.15 30.41
N LYS A 121 24.09 17.79 31.25
CA LYS A 121 24.25 16.81 32.36
C LYS A 121 23.92 15.37 31.93
N GLU A 122 23.50 15.17 30.69
CA GLU A 122 23.09 13.87 30.12
C GLU A 122 24.11 13.40 29.08
N ILE A 123 23.98 12.15 28.67
CA ILE A 123 24.72 11.57 27.56
C ILE A 123 23.76 11.22 26.44
N LYS A 124 24.21 11.38 25.23
CA LYS A 124 23.53 10.93 24.00
C LYS A 124 24.34 9.80 23.40
N ILE A 125 23.70 8.67 23.15
CA ILE A 125 24.33 7.50 22.53
C ILE A 125 23.60 7.12 21.25
N GLU A 126 24.29 6.39 20.38
CA GLU A 126 23.71 5.80 19.16
C GLU A 126 23.86 4.28 19.19
N LYS A 127 22.80 3.55 18.90
CA LYS A 127 22.73 2.09 18.97
C LYS A 127 22.05 1.50 17.74
N MET A 128 22.47 0.28 17.36
CA MET A 128 21.74 -0.55 16.42
C MET A 128 20.69 -1.37 17.18
N ILE A 129 19.44 -1.25 16.77
CA ILE A 129 18.30 -1.89 17.43
C ILE A 129 17.47 -2.62 16.40
N ARG A 130 17.18 -3.89 16.64
CA ARG A 130 16.27 -4.68 15.83
C ARG A 130 14.89 -4.68 16.48
N VAL A 131 13.89 -4.20 15.73
CA VAL A 131 12.52 -4.05 16.21
C VAL A 131 11.62 -5.03 15.46
N ASN A 132 10.78 -5.75 16.20
CA ASN A 132 9.74 -6.60 15.62
C ASN A 132 8.54 -5.74 15.18
N ARG A 133 8.56 -5.32 13.92
CA ARG A 133 7.53 -4.48 13.30
C ARG A 133 6.20 -5.20 13.18
N GLN A 134 6.22 -6.52 12.93
CA GLN A 134 4.99 -7.31 12.82
C GLN A 134 4.24 -7.32 14.15
N LYS A 135 4.93 -7.62 15.27
CA LYS A 135 4.32 -7.61 16.60
C LYS A 135 3.78 -6.23 16.99
N LEU A 136 4.51 -5.15 16.63
CA LEU A 136 4.04 -3.79 16.84
C LEU A 136 2.70 -3.53 16.08
N ASN A 137 2.60 -3.94 14.83
CA ASN A 137 1.38 -3.83 14.05
C ASN A 137 0.23 -4.64 14.65
N ASP A 138 0.49 -5.90 15.02
CA ASP A 138 -0.53 -6.82 15.55
C ASP A 138 -1.10 -6.32 16.88
N ASP A 139 -0.24 -5.82 17.78
CA ASP A 139 -0.66 -5.25 19.06
C ASP A 139 -1.50 -3.96 18.89
N LEU A 140 -1.15 -3.11 17.94
CA LEU A 140 -1.94 -1.91 17.63
C LEU A 140 -3.26 -2.25 16.93
N ALA A 141 -3.29 -3.29 16.10
CA ALA A 141 -4.51 -3.81 15.50
C ALA A 141 -5.44 -4.41 16.56
N ALA A 142 -4.91 -5.19 17.51
CA ALA A 142 -5.67 -5.73 18.62
C ALA A 142 -6.30 -4.63 19.52
N LYS A 143 -5.66 -3.45 19.60
CA LYS A 143 -6.18 -2.26 20.29
C LYS A 143 -7.15 -1.43 19.44
N GLY A 144 -7.41 -1.82 18.18
CA GLY A 144 -8.28 -1.08 17.25
C GLY A 144 -7.70 0.26 16.78
N ILE A 145 -6.38 0.48 16.91
CA ILE A 145 -5.71 1.72 16.51
C ILE A 145 -5.40 1.71 15.03
N VAL A 146 -4.92 0.57 14.50
CA VAL A 146 -4.73 0.32 13.07
C VAL A 146 -5.65 -0.80 12.62
N ALA A 147 -6.02 -0.83 11.34
CA ALA A 147 -6.77 -1.95 10.80
C ALA A 147 -5.91 -3.22 10.81
N SER A 148 -6.47 -4.34 11.24
CA SER A 148 -5.79 -5.63 11.08
C SER A 148 -5.68 -5.99 9.59
N LYS A 149 -4.72 -6.85 9.24
CA LYS A 149 -4.57 -7.31 7.85
C LYS A 149 -5.83 -8.03 7.39
N GLU A 150 -6.45 -8.80 8.27
CA GLU A 150 -7.68 -9.54 7.99
C GLU A 150 -8.87 -8.59 7.78
N ALA A 151 -9.01 -7.55 8.61
CA ALA A 151 -10.04 -6.54 8.44
C ALA A 151 -9.84 -5.74 7.14
N LEU A 152 -8.59 -5.39 6.82
CA LEU A 152 -8.24 -4.72 5.58
C LEU A 152 -8.53 -5.62 4.37
N ALA A 153 -8.09 -6.87 4.40
CA ALA A 153 -8.33 -7.85 3.34
C ALA A 153 -9.84 -8.10 3.13
N ALA A 154 -10.60 -8.26 4.20
CA ALA A 154 -12.05 -8.43 4.12
C ALA A 154 -12.75 -7.21 3.53
N ALA A 155 -12.35 -6.00 3.93
CA ALA A 155 -12.94 -4.76 3.45
C ALA A 155 -12.69 -4.50 1.95
N VAL A 156 -11.54 -4.91 1.42
CA VAL A 156 -11.24 -4.83 -0.02
C VAL A 156 -11.58 -6.12 -0.79
N GLY A 157 -12.21 -7.10 -0.13
CA GLY A 157 -12.70 -8.33 -0.76
C GLY A 157 -11.62 -9.38 -1.00
N ASN A 158 -10.71 -9.60 -0.04
CA ASN A 158 -9.55 -10.51 -0.16
C ASN A 158 -8.68 -10.17 -1.37
N PRO A 159 -7.81 -9.17 -1.25
CA PRO A 159 -7.04 -8.67 -2.37
C PRO A 159 -6.12 -9.74 -2.95
N PHE A 160 -6.10 -9.77 -4.26
CA PHE A 160 -5.41 -10.72 -5.07
C PHE A 160 -4.30 -10.02 -5.84
N ILE A 161 -3.07 -10.47 -5.67
CA ILE A 161 -1.87 -9.84 -6.24
C ILE A 161 -1.25 -10.74 -7.30
N MET A 162 -1.03 -10.20 -8.48
CA MET A 162 -0.26 -10.85 -9.53
C MET A 162 1.18 -10.36 -9.52
N VAL A 163 2.14 -11.27 -9.69
CA VAL A 163 3.57 -10.96 -9.82
C VAL A 163 4.04 -11.31 -11.22
N ILE A 164 4.63 -10.35 -11.93
CA ILE A 164 5.04 -10.54 -13.32
C ILE A 164 6.31 -9.72 -13.62
N PRO A 165 7.29 -10.23 -14.40
CA PRO A 165 8.47 -9.45 -14.75
C PRO A 165 8.14 -8.28 -15.68
N GLU A 166 8.87 -7.19 -15.52
CA GLU A 166 8.88 -6.09 -16.48
C GLU A 166 9.56 -6.57 -17.78
N VAL A 167 8.91 -6.30 -18.91
CA VAL A 167 9.40 -6.74 -20.23
C VAL A 167 9.36 -5.58 -21.22
N LYS A 168 10.16 -5.66 -22.28
CA LYS A 168 10.13 -4.70 -23.38
C LYS A 168 8.91 -4.97 -24.27
N LYS A 169 8.52 -3.94 -25.03
CA LYS A 169 7.45 -4.06 -26.01
C LYS A 169 7.71 -5.22 -26.97
N GLY A 170 6.73 -6.14 -27.06
CA GLY A 170 6.81 -7.33 -27.92
C GLY A 170 7.45 -8.57 -27.26
N GLU A 171 7.96 -8.46 -26.05
CA GLU A 171 8.42 -9.63 -25.27
C GLU A 171 7.25 -10.23 -24.49
N ASN A 172 7.28 -11.58 -24.34
CA ASN A 172 6.32 -12.28 -23.51
C ASN A 172 6.89 -12.47 -22.10
N PRO A 173 6.26 -11.91 -21.05
CA PRO A 173 6.78 -12.00 -19.68
C PRO A 173 6.84 -13.44 -19.15
N ILE A 174 5.95 -14.34 -19.59
CA ILE A 174 5.95 -15.74 -19.18
C ILE A 174 7.20 -16.46 -19.73
N ASN A 175 7.56 -16.20 -20.98
CA ASN A 175 8.77 -16.77 -21.58
C ASN A 175 10.03 -16.30 -20.83
N ILE A 176 10.07 -15.06 -20.39
CA ILE A 176 11.19 -14.51 -19.61
C ILE A 176 11.29 -15.16 -18.24
N LEU A 177 10.17 -15.37 -17.55
CA LEU A 177 10.12 -16.10 -16.28
C LEU A 177 10.67 -17.53 -16.43
N GLN A 178 10.33 -18.22 -17.52
CA GLN A 178 10.77 -19.59 -17.76
C GLN A 178 12.24 -19.69 -18.17
N SER A 179 12.76 -18.70 -18.89
CA SER A 179 14.12 -18.74 -19.48
C SER A 179 15.20 -18.07 -18.65
N ASN A 180 14.86 -17.16 -17.73
CA ASN A 180 15.83 -16.39 -16.94
C ASN A 180 15.79 -16.75 -15.45
N PRO A 181 16.79 -17.51 -14.92
CA PRO A 181 16.80 -17.93 -13.52
C PRO A 181 16.81 -16.79 -12.51
N ASN A 182 17.46 -15.66 -12.81
CA ASN A 182 17.52 -14.51 -11.93
C ASN A 182 16.16 -13.79 -11.83
N VAL A 183 15.46 -13.67 -12.96
CA VAL A 183 14.11 -13.12 -12.99
C VAL A 183 13.15 -14.06 -12.26
N LYS A 184 13.25 -15.39 -12.48
CA LYS A 184 12.47 -16.38 -11.76
C LYS A 184 12.70 -16.28 -10.24
N LYS A 185 13.97 -16.20 -9.79
CA LYS A 185 14.29 -16.01 -8.37
C LYS A 185 13.67 -14.73 -7.80
N GLY A 186 13.62 -13.63 -8.56
CA GLY A 186 12.94 -12.39 -8.16
C GLY A 186 11.45 -12.59 -7.91
N ALA A 187 10.74 -13.33 -8.79
CA ALA A 187 9.33 -13.69 -8.58
C ALA A 187 9.14 -14.52 -7.30
N GLU A 188 9.92 -15.59 -7.14
CA GLU A 188 9.84 -16.49 -5.98
C GLU A 188 10.01 -15.75 -4.64
N VAL A 189 10.89 -14.73 -4.60
CA VAL A 189 11.10 -13.92 -3.39
C VAL A 189 9.86 -13.05 -3.10
N ILE A 190 9.30 -12.39 -4.13
CA ILE A 190 8.09 -11.57 -3.96
C ILE A 190 6.92 -12.44 -3.51
N GLU A 191 6.71 -13.56 -4.16
CA GLU A 191 5.65 -14.52 -3.86
C GLU A 191 5.77 -15.07 -2.43
N GLY A 192 6.98 -15.50 -2.05
CA GLY A 192 7.28 -15.96 -0.69
C GLY A 192 7.02 -14.86 0.35
N TYR A 193 7.39 -13.62 0.04
CA TYR A 193 7.17 -12.47 0.91
C TYR A 193 5.67 -12.18 1.12
N LEU A 194 4.88 -12.24 0.06
CA LEU A 194 3.44 -11.97 0.07
C LEU A 194 2.65 -13.12 0.73
N THR A 195 2.95 -14.37 0.38
CA THR A 195 2.26 -15.56 0.91
C THR A 195 2.52 -15.77 2.39
N ALA A 196 3.75 -15.49 2.87
CA ALA A 196 4.07 -15.46 4.31
C ALA A 196 3.19 -14.46 5.10
N ARG A 197 2.62 -13.46 4.42
CA ARG A 197 1.69 -12.46 4.98
C ARG A 197 0.23 -12.74 4.64
N LYS A 198 -0.07 -13.93 4.14
CA LYS A 198 -1.43 -14.41 3.79
C LYS A 198 -2.12 -13.60 2.70
N TYR A 199 -1.37 -12.96 1.81
CA TYR A 199 -1.95 -12.44 0.57
C TYR A 199 -2.22 -13.57 -0.40
N GLU A 200 -3.29 -13.44 -1.18
CA GLU A 200 -3.56 -14.33 -2.30
C GLU A 200 -2.69 -13.90 -3.48
N VAL A 201 -1.82 -14.79 -3.94
CA VAL A 201 -0.84 -14.51 -5.00
C VAL A 201 -1.06 -15.44 -6.17
N GLN A 202 -1.06 -14.90 -7.37
CA GLN A 202 -1.12 -15.69 -8.59
C GLN A 202 0.12 -15.51 -9.44
N VAL A 203 0.61 -16.65 -9.93
CA VAL A 203 1.74 -16.75 -10.85
C VAL A 203 1.19 -17.02 -12.25
N PRO A 204 1.43 -16.16 -13.23
CA PRO A 204 0.93 -16.34 -14.59
C PRO A 204 1.43 -17.62 -15.27
N GLU A 205 2.59 -18.15 -14.86
CA GLU A 205 3.15 -19.41 -15.41
C GLU A 205 2.21 -20.62 -15.28
N ALA A 206 1.32 -20.61 -14.28
CA ALA A 206 0.42 -21.74 -14.01
C ALA A 206 -0.87 -21.73 -14.85
N LEU A 207 -1.05 -20.77 -15.75
CA LEU A 207 -2.30 -20.56 -16.49
C LEU A 207 -2.14 -20.85 -17.97
N ASP A 208 -2.29 -22.10 -18.37
CA ASP A 208 -2.29 -22.54 -19.78
C ASP A 208 -3.37 -21.82 -20.64
N GLN A 209 -4.43 -21.35 -19.99
CA GLN A 209 -5.55 -20.63 -20.63
C GLN A 209 -5.36 -19.11 -20.75
N LEU A 210 -4.23 -18.56 -20.31
CA LEU A 210 -4.02 -17.11 -20.25
C LEU A 210 -4.05 -16.46 -21.65
N ASN A 211 -3.49 -17.13 -22.65
CA ASN A 211 -3.45 -16.65 -24.03
C ASN A 211 -4.87 -16.48 -24.62
N ASP A 212 -5.78 -17.38 -24.27
CA ASP A 212 -7.18 -17.32 -24.70
C ASP A 212 -7.92 -16.16 -24.03
N LEU A 213 -7.68 -15.94 -22.73
CA LEU A 213 -8.24 -14.82 -21.96
C LEU A 213 -7.71 -13.47 -22.48
N VAL A 214 -6.41 -13.36 -22.71
CA VAL A 214 -5.79 -12.14 -23.27
C VAL A 214 -6.34 -11.85 -24.68
N SER A 215 -6.44 -12.87 -25.52
CA SER A 215 -6.99 -12.76 -26.88
C SER A 215 -8.45 -12.33 -26.89
N ALA A 216 -9.27 -12.77 -25.93
CA ALA A 216 -10.66 -12.34 -25.78
C ALA A 216 -10.82 -10.85 -25.39
N GLN A 217 -9.76 -10.25 -24.84
CA GLN A 217 -9.72 -8.84 -24.44
C GLN A 217 -8.99 -7.93 -25.46
N VAL A 218 -8.34 -8.51 -26.47
CA VAL A 218 -7.78 -7.78 -27.61
C VAL A 218 -8.89 -6.99 -28.29
N GLY A 219 -8.72 -5.68 -28.39
CA GLY A 219 -9.74 -4.74 -28.87
C GLY A 219 -10.21 -3.75 -27.82
N ILE A 220 -9.71 -3.81 -26.57
CA ILE A 220 -9.78 -2.70 -25.63
C ILE A 220 -8.62 -1.76 -25.96
N LYS A 221 -8.94 -0.60 -26.52
CA LYS A 221 -7.93 0.38 -26.95
C LYS A 221 -7.00 0.75 -25.79
N GLY A 222 -5.68 0.59 -25.96
CA GLY A 222 -4.65 0.91 -24.97
C GLY A 222 -4.12 -0.26 -24.13
N ILE A 223 -4.69 -1.47 -24.25
CA ILE A 223 -4.18 -2.67 -23.56
C ILE A 223 -3.07 -3.36 -24.37
N GLU A 224 -3.06 -3.17 -25.69
CA GLU A 224 -2.14 -3.85 -26.60
C GLU A 224 -0.65 -3.52 -26.38
N ASP A 225 -0.36 -2.40 -25.74
CA ASP A 225 0.99 -1.91 -25.51
C ASP A 225 1.57 -2.30 -24.13
N ASP A 226 0.76 -2.84 -23.21
CA ASP A 226 1.20 -3.28 -21.87
C ASP A 226 0.74 -4.71 -21.59
N PRO A 227 1.59 -5.72 -21.88
CA PRO A 227 1.25 -7.13 -21.64
C PRO A 227 0.95 -7.45 -20.17
N ALA A 228 1.65 -6.82 -19.23
CA ALA A 228 1.44 -7.05 -17.81
C ALA A 228 0.04 -6.57 -17.38
N TYR A 229 -0.36 -5.41 -17.84
CA TYR A 229 -1.70 -4.86 -17.59
C TYR A 229 -2.80 -5.74 -18.22
N ALA A 230 -2.62 -6.16 -19.47
CA ALA A 230 -3.56 -7.04 -20.15
C ALA A 230 -3.76 -8.37 -19.39
N ILE A 231 -2.68 -8.99 -18.94
CA ILE A 231 -2.71 -10.22 -18.16
C ILE A 231 -3.40 -9.98 -16.81
N ALA A 232 -3.06 -8.91 -16.09
CA ALA A 232 -3.64 -8.57 -14.81
C ALA A 232 -5.16 -8.38 -14.88
N LEU A 233 -5.66 -7.66 -15.88
CA LEU A 233 -7.09 -7.49 -16.12
C LEU A 233 -7.78 -8.81 -16.49
N SER A 234 -7.12 -9.67 -17.28
CA SER A 234 -7.65 -10.97 -17.69
C SER A 234 -7.82 -11.92 -16.52
N ILE A 235 -6.85 -11.96 -15.62
CA ILE A 235 -6.87 -12.74 -14.40
C ILE A 235 -7.86 -12.13 -13.38
N GLY A 236 -8.07 -10.81 -13.42
CA GLY A 236 -8.88 -10.08 -12.44
C GLY A 236 -8.16 -9.86 -11.11
N SER A 237 -6.83 -9.69 -11.15
CA SER A 237 -6.07 -9.29 -9.96
C SER A 237 -6.48 -7.89 -9.48
N ASP A 238 -6.37 -7.63 -8.19
CA ASP A 238 -6.60 -6.30 -7.60
C ASP A 238 -5.42 -5.38 -7.85
N VAL A 239 -4.23 -5.96 -7.71
CA VAL A 239 -2.93 -5.31 -7.91
C VAL A 239 -2.05 -6.21 -8.73
N TYR A 240 -1.25 -5.64 -9.60
CA TYR A 240 -0.13 -6.36 -10.20
C TYR A 240 1.19 -5.67 -9.86
N ILE A 241 2.20 -6.50 -9.61
CA ILE A 241 3.57 -6.05 -9.31
C ILE A 241 4.44 -6.44 -10.48
N THR A 242 5.00 -5.42 -11.17
CA THR A 242 6.08 -5.64 -12.13
C THR A 242 7.42 -5.47 -11.44
N TYR A 243 8.41 -6.26 -11.86
CA TYR A 243 9.75 -6.19 -11.30
C TYR A 243 10.81 -6.48 -12.36
N ASN A 244 12.03 -5.97 -12.13
CA ASN A 244 13.22 -6.38 -12.86
C ASN A 244 14.35 -6.74 -11.91
N VAL A 245 15.32 -7.48 -12.41
CA VAL A 245 16.48 -7.96 -11.65
C VAL A 245 17.72 -7.81 -12.52
N VAL A 246 18.73 -7.16 -11.96
CA VAL A 246 20.06 -7.03 -12.58
C VAL A 246 21.12 -7.45 -11.56
N VAL A 247 22.01 -8.34 -11.93
CA VAL A 247 23.21 -8.66 -11.13
C VAL A 247 24.40 -8.04 -11.82
N GLU A 248 25.09 -7.16 -11.11
CA GLU A 248 26.21 -6.37 -11.62
C GLU A 248 27.51 -6.80 -10.96
N GLN A 249 28.60 -6.78 -11.74
CA GLN A 249 29.95 -6.92 -11.21
C GLN A 249 30.43 -5.56 -10.70
N GLY A 250 30.71 -5.47 -9.41
CA GLY A 250 31.32 -4.30 -8.79
C GLY A 250 32.85 -4.45 -8.65
N SER A 251 33.43 -3.58 -7.85
CA SER A 251 34.89 -3.51 -7.66
C SER A 251 35.46 -4.64 -6.77
N ILE A 252 34.70 -5.12 -5.82
CA ILE A 252 35.10 -6.16 -4.86
C ILE A 252 34.31 -7.46 -4.99
N GLY A 253 33.21 -7.45 -5.76
CA GLY A 253 32.34 -8.61 -5.93
C GLY A 253 31.10 -8.30 -6.75
N LYS A 254 30.07 -9.13 -6.59
CA LYS A 254 28.78 -8.94 -7.23
C LYS A 254 27.81 -8.22 -6.30
N LYS A 255 26.86 -7.47 -6.88
CA LYS A 255 25.69 -6.93 -6.22
C LYS A 255 24.43 -7.14 -7.07
N ALA A 256 23.28 -7.27 -6.46
CA ALA A 256 22.00 -7.25 -7.16
C ALA A 256 21.35 -5.87 -7.02
N VAL A 257 20.73 -5.44 -8.10
CA VAL A 257 19.85 -4.28 -8.18
C VAL A 257 18.51 -4.77 -8.66
N VAL A 258 17.45 -4.49 -7.92
CA VAL A 258 16.10 -4.88 -8.27
C VAL A 258 15.20 -3.64 -8.26
N ALA A 259 14.23 -3.59 -9.16
CA ALA A 259 13.17 -2.60 -9.10
C ALA A 259 11.84 -3.34 -9.03
N ALA A 260 10.92 -2.85 -8.19
CA ALA A 260 9.56 -3.35 -8.10
C ALA A 260 8.57 -2.18 -8.18
N ARG A 261 7.50 -2.37 -8.96
CA ARG A 261 6.43 -1.39 -9.17
C ARG A 261 5.09 -2.07 -9.00
N ALA A 262 4.21 -1.51 -8.18
CA ALA A 262 2.86 -2.00 -7.99
C ALA A 262 1.85 -1.07 -8.64
N TYR A 263 0.89 -1.66 -9.32
CA TYR A 263 -0.19 -0.94 -10.00
C TYR A 263 -1.54 -1.48 -9.57
N GLU A 264 -2.49 -0.58 -9.41
CA GLU A 264 -3.90 -0.93 -9.29
C GLU A 264 -4.43 -1.37 -10.66
N THR A 265 -5.04 -2.55 -10.73
CA THR A 265 -5.34 -3.20 -12.02
C THR A 265 -6.44 -2.50 -12.82
N THR A 266 -7.46 -1.96 -12.17
CA THR A 266 -8.60 -1.36 -12.91
C THR A 266 -8.25 -0.02 -13.55
N THR A 267 -7.27 0.70 -13.01
CA THR A 267 -6.89 2.05 -13.45
C THR A 267 -5.50 2.13 -14.06
N ALA A 268 -4.67 1.08 -13.91
CA ALA A 268 -3.23 1.12 -14.15
C ALA A 268 -2.49 2.21 -13.32
N ARG A 269 -3.09 2.67 -12.21
CA ARG A 269 -2.49 3.67 -11.32
C ARG A 269 -1.30 3.08 -10.58
N LEU A 270 -0.15 3.74 -10.64
CA LEU A 270 1.03 3.37 -9.85
C LEU A 270 0.74 3.59 -8.36
N LEU A 271 0.80 2.52 -7.57
CA LEU A 271 0.63 2.53 -6.12
C LEU A 271 1.95 2.74 -5.39
N GLY A 272 3.02 2.20 -5.94
CA GLY A 272 4.35 2.32 -5.37
C GLY A 272 5.44 1.79 -6.28
N THR A 273 6.61 2.38 -6.17
CA THR A 273 7.83 1.93 -6.83
C THR A 273 8.99 1.98 -5.86
N GLU A 274 9.87 0.99 -5.91
CA GLU A 274 11.06 0.95 -5.08
C GLU A 274 12.19 0.24 -5.80
N THR A 275 13.44 0.66 -5.49
CA THR A 275 14.65 0.00 -5.98
C THR A 275 15.42 -0.52 -4.78
N GLY A 276 15.68 -1.83 -4.76
CA GLY A 276 16.47 -2.49 -3.73
C GLY A 276 17.88 -2.80 -4.21
N TYR A 277 18.80 -2.80 -3.29
CA TYR A 277 20.22 -3.10 -3.54
C TYR A 277 20.71 -4.13 -2.53
N SER A 278 21.43 -5.15 -3.00
CA SER A 278 22.23 -5.99 -2.09
C SER A 278 23.56 -5.30 -1.77
N PRO A 279 24.21 -5.65 -0.66
CA PRO A 279 25.63 -5.37 -0.47
C PRO A 279 26.48 -6.02 -1.57
N GLU A 280 27.61 -5.39 -1.93
CA GLU A 280 28.60 -5.98 -2.81
C GLU A 280 29.37 -7.07 -2.07
N ARG A 281 29.39 -8.30 -2.60
CA ARG A 281 30.04 -9.43 -1.94
C ARG A 281 30.86 -10.27 -2.92
N PRO A 282 32.12 -10.62 -2.58
CA PRO A 282 32.89 -11.58 -3.35
C PRO A 282 32.26 -12.98 -3.20
N ASN A 283 32.15 -13.70 -4.34
CA ASN A 283 31.69 -15.09 -4.39
C ASN A 283 30.27 -15.39 -3.85
N ALA A 284 29.42 -14.38 -3.70
CA ALA A 284 28.03 -14.61 -3.30
C ALA A 284 27.23 -15.21 -4.47
N PRO A 285 26.34 -16.19 -4.21
CA PRO A 285 25.39 -16.65 -5.21
C PRO A 285 24.43 -15.53 -5.64
N ASP A 286 24.16 -15.42 -6.93
CA ASP A 286 23.23 -14.41 -7.46
C ASP A 286 21.87 -14.48 -6.76
N ALA A 287 21.36 -15.68 -6.49
CA ALA A 287 20.09 -15.89 -5.79
C ALA A 287 20.04 -15.26 -4.39
N ALA A 288 21.13 -15.29 -3.61
CA ALA A 288 21.19 -14.68 -2.29
C ALA A 288 21.19 -13.14 -2.38
N LEU A 289 21.93 -12.59 -3.33
CA LEU A 289 21.96 -11.14 -3.57
C LEU A 289 20.60 -10.62 -4.02
N ILE A 290 19.92 -11.35 -4.90
CA ILE A 290 18.57 -11.02 -5.37
C ILE A 290 17.57 -11.05 -4.21
N GLU A 291 17.65 -12.06 -3.36
CA GLU A 291 16.77 -12.22 -2.20
C GLU A 291 16.90 -11.02 -1.22
N GLU A 292 18.12 -10.61 -0.90
CA GLU A 292 18.38 -9.45 -0.05
C GLU A 292 17.81 -8.15 -0.66
N ALA A 293 18.15 -7.90 -1.92
CA ALA A 293 17.71 -6.70 -2.63
C ALA A 293 16.17 -6.64 -2.78
N MET A 294 15.55 -7.79 -3.11
CA MET A 294 14.12 -7.87 -3.37
C MET A 294 13.29 -7.77 -2.08
N ASN A 295 13.73 -8.40 -0.98
CA ASN A 295 13.04 -8.28 0.31
C ASN A 295 12.97 -6.81 0.78
N TRP A 296 14.04 -6.06 0.57
CA TRP A 296 14.07 -4.65 0.91
C TRP A 296 13.10 -3.81 0.05
N ALA A 297 13.01 -4.09 -1.25
CA ALA A 297 12.13 -3.36 -2.16
C ALA A 297 10.66 -3.71 -1.92
N ILE A 298 10.33 -5.02 -1.81
CA ILE A 298 8.94 -5.46 -1.74
C ILE A 298 8.26 -5.08 -0.43
N GLU A 299 9.00 -4.99 0.69
CA GLU A 299 8.45 -4.52 1.95
C GLU A 299 7.83 -3.13 1.81
N LYS A 300 8.56 -2.21 1.18
CA LYS A 300 8.10 -0.83 1.00
C LYS A 300 6.96 -0.73 -0.02
N VAL A 301 7.04 -1.50 -1.11
CA VAL A 301 5.98 -1.56 -2.11
C VAL A 301 4.68 -2.06 -1.47
N LEU A 302 4.73 -3.14 -0.68
CA LEU A 302 3.55 -3.68 0.00
C LEU A 302 2.95 -2.69 1.01
N SER A 303 3.79 -1.95 1.72
CA SER A 303 3.30 -0.93 2.66
C SER A 303 2.50 0.17 1.95
N ARG A 304 2.93 0.59 0.76
CA ARG A 304 2.21 1.57 -0.07
C ARG A 304 0.90 1.00 -0.63
N ILE A 305 0.88 -0.27 -1.05
CA ILE A 305 -0.35 -0.96 -1.43
C ILE A 305 -1.35 -0.96 -0.27
N ASN A 306 -0.90 -1.29 0.94
CA ASN A 306 -1.75 -1.29 2.13
C ASN A 306 -2.28 0.11 2.47
N ALA A 307 -1.47 1.16 2.33
CA ALA A 307 -1.91 2.53 2.51
C ALA A 307 -3.02 2.92 1.53
N TYR A 308 -2.87 2.53 0.26
CA TYR A 308 -3.89 2.73 -0.77
C TYR A 308 -5.22 2.02 -0.42
N TRP A 309 -5.16 0.77 -0.01
CA TRP A 309 -6.37 0.03 0.38
C TRP A 309 -7.07 0.63 1.59
N LYS A 310 -6.33 1.16 2.56
CA LYS A 310 -6.92 1.88 3.71
C LYS A 310 -7.73 3.11 3.29
N GLU A 311 -7.29 3.84 2.26
CA GLU A 311 -8.05 4.98 1.73
C GLU A 311 -9.33 4.55 1.02
N ASP A 312 -9.32 3.41 0.33
CA ASP A 312 -10.47 2.93 -0.46
C ASP A 312 -11.48 2.06 0.31
N ILE A 313 -11.17 1.66 1.54
CA ILE A 313 -12.02 0.79 2.36
C ILE A 313 -13.48 1.30 2.46
N ASN A 314 -13.66 2.62 2.57
CA ASN A 314 -14.97 3.24 2.72
C ASN A 314 -15.77 3.31 1.40
N ASN A 315 -15.10 3.19 0.27
CA ASN A 315 -15.72 3.26 -1.06
C ASN A 315 -16.20 1.89 -1.54
N GLY A 316 -15.70 0.80 -0.97
CA GLY A 316 -16.02 -0.56 -1.36
C GLY A 316 -15.15 -1.09 -2.50
N GLN A 317 -15.58 -2.18 -3.12
CA GLN A 317 -14.83 -2.82 -4.22
C GLN A 317 -14.82 -1.96 -5.48
N GLN A 318 -13.65 -1.87 -6.10
CA GLN A 318 -13.44 -1.13 -7.33
C GLN A 318 -13.54 -2.04 -8.54
N TYR A 319 -14.18 -1.53 -9.59
CA TYR A 319 -14.31 -2.19 -10.90
C TYR A 319 -14.00 -1.23 -12.02
N LYS A 320 -13.43 -1.75 -13.11
CA LYS A 320 -13.43 -1.11 -14.42
C LYS A 320 -14.67 -1.58 -15.19
N VAL A 321 -15.48 -0.63 -15.64
CA VAL A 321 -16.68 -0.91 -16.42
C VAL A 321 -16.54 -0.22 -17.77
N ILE A 322 -16.61 -1.01 -18.85
CA ILE A 322 -16.48 -0.54 -20.21
C ILE A 322 -17.76 -0.86 -20.97
N PHE A 323 -18.37 0.14 -21.56
CA PHE A 323 -19.47 -0.03 -22.50
C PHE A 323 -18.93 0.12 -23.92
N LYS A 324 -19.17 -0.89 -24.76
CA LYS A 324 -18.89 -0.87 -26.19
C LYS A 324 -20.20 -0.57 -26.93
N ILE A 325 -20.26 0.55 -27.61
CA ILE A 325 -21.44 1.00 -28.36
C ILE A 325 -21.27 0.57 -29.81
N THR A 326 -22.27 -0.12 -30.35
CA THR A 326 -22.33 -0.58 -31.75
C THR A 326 -23.70 -0.28 -32.34
N GLY A 327 -23.75 -0.05 -33.65
CA GLY A 327 -24.98 0.39 -34.35
C GLY A 327 -25.02 1.90 -34.50
N SER A 328 -26.17 2.40 -35.02
CA SER A 328 -26.39 3.82 -35.28
C SER A 328 -27.31 4.40 -34.22
N PHE A 329 -26.80 5.32 -33.43
CA PHE A 329 -27.57 6.15 -32.50
C PHE A 329 -27.67 7.56 -33.09
N GLU A 330 -28.77 8.23 -32.90
CA GLU A 330 -28.97 9.62 -33.35
C GLU A 330 -28.01 10.56 -32.61
N ASP A 331 -27.90 10.36 -31.31
CA ASP A 331 -26.87 10.96 -30.47
C ASP A 331 -26.16 9.88 -29.60
N PRO A 332 -24.95 9.44 -29.97
CA PRO A 332 -24.19 8.47 -29.17
C PRO A 332 -23.83 8.96 -27.75
N TYR A 333 -23.76 10.27 -27.53
CA TYR A 333 -23.45 10.84 -26.22
C TYR A 333 -24.65 10.78 -25.26
N GLU A 334 -25.88 10.75 -25.75
CA GLU A 334 -27.08 10.49 -24.94
C GLU A 334 -27.00 9.12 -24.26
N VAL A 335 -26.43 8.11 -24.93
CA VAL A 335 -26.15 6.80 -24.30
C VAL A 335 -25.23 6.95 -23.08
N ALA A 336 -24.21 7.81 -23.16
CA ALA A 336 -23.29 8.05 -22.07
C ALA A 336 -23.97 8.73 -20.87
N ASP A 337 -24.84 9.69 -21.11
CA ASP A 337 -25.61 10.40 -20.10
C ASP A 337 -26.55 9.46 -19.33
N ILE A 338 -27.28 8.61 -20.06
CA ILE A 338 -28.16 7.60 -19.48
C ILE A 338 -27.40 6.60 -18.62
N VAL A 339 -26.25 6.11 -19.12
CA VAL A 339 -25.37 5.21 -18.37
C VAL A 339 -24.85 5.90 -17.10
N ASP A 340 -24.45 7.17 -17.21
CA ASP A 340 -23.94 7.94 -16.08
C ASP A 340 -24.99 8.09 -14.98
N ASP A 341 -26.24 8.37 -15.35
CA ASP A 341 -27.35 8.49 -14.40
C ASP A 341 -27.67 7.18 -13.70
N VAL A 342 -27.75 6.08 -14.44
CA VAL A 342 -28.00 4.76 -13.85
C VAL A 342 -26.86 4.32 -12.92
N LEU A 343 -25.61 4.63 -13.27
CA LEU A 343 -24.46 4.32 -12.39
C LEU A 343 -24.52 5.06 -11.05
N LYS A 344 -25.10 6.26 -10.96
CA LYS A 344 -25.31 6.97 -9.69
C LYS A 344 -26.06 6.15 -8.65
N ASP A 345 -27.02 5.36 -9.09
CA ASP A 345 -27.88 4.57 -8.21
C ASP A 345 -27.21 3.30 -7.65
N VAL A 346 -26.27 2.73 -8.41
CA VAL A 346 -25.68 1.41 -8.10
C VAL A 346 -24.25 1.48 -7.61
N THR A 347 -23.65 2.67 -7.54
CA THR A 347 -22.26 2.87 -7.11
C THR A 347 -22.19 3.75 -5.86
N THR A 348 -21.10 3.63 -5.12
CA THR A 348 -20.74 4.57 -4.03
C THR A 348 -19.94 5.75 -4.57
N LYS A 349 -19.11 5.47 -5.59
CA LYS A 349 -18.28 6.46 -6.27
C LYS A 349 -18.07 6.01 -7.70
N LYS A 350 -18.02 6.96 -8.63
CA LYS A 350 -17.69 6.71 -10.04
C LYS A 350 -16.80 7.79 -10.60
N LYS A 351 -16.00 7.42 -11.59
CA LYS A 351 -15.16 8.31 -12.38
C LYS A 351 -15.21 7.88 -13.83
N GLN A 352 -15.73 8.74 -14.69
CA GLN A 352 -15.67 8.55 -16.13
C GLN A 352 -14.25 8.85 -16.61
N ASN A 353 -13.65 7.91 -17.32
CA ASN A 353 -12.31 8.07 -17.90
C ASN A 353 -12.40 8.49 -19.37
N ILE A 354 -13.32 7.86 -20.11
CA ILE A 354 -13.51 8.11 -21.55
C ILE A 354 -15.01 8.08 -21.84
N ALA A 355 -15.46 8.98 -22.71
CA ALA A 355 -16.72 8.90 -23.40
C ALA A 355 -16.48 9.27 -24.87
N THR A 356 -16.76 8.33 -25.77
CA THR A 356 -16.71 8.50 -27.22
C THR A 356 -17.98 7.88 -27.83
N GLU A 357 -18.17 8.08 -29.10
CA GLU A 357 -19.30 7.46 -29.85
C GLU A 357 -19.31 5.91 -29.75
N GLN A 358 -18.17 5.28 -29.50
CA GLN A 358 -18.03 3.82 -29.51
C GLN A 358 -17.68 3.21 -28.13
N THR A 359 -17.26 4.02 -27.17
CA THR A 359 -16.77 3.50 -25.91
C THR A 359 -17.02 4.46 -24.77
N ILE A 360 -17.56 3.94 -23.67
CA ILE A 360 -17.65 4.64 -22.39
C ILE A 360 -16.88 3.81 -21.36
N ASP A 361 -15.95 4.43 -20.67
CA ASP A 361 -15.07 3.78 -19.69
C ASP A 361 -15.20 4.46 -18.33
N TYR A 362 -15.54 3.67 -17.31
CA TYR A 362 -15.67 4.09 -15.94
C TYR A 362 -14.77 3.27 -15.01
N ASN A 363 -14.21 3.94 -14.02
CA ASN A 363 -13.84 3.33 -12.75
C ASN A 363 -14.96 3.58 -11.75
N ILE A 364 -15.47 2.51 -11.14
CA ILE A 364 -16.54 2.58 -10.16
C ILE A 364 -16.15 1.90 -8.87
N TRP A 365 -16.74 2.33 -7.77
CA TRP A 365 -16.66 1.69 -6.46
C TRP A 365 -18.07 1.34 -5.99
N GLN A 366 -18.23 0.21 -5.37
CA GLN A 366 -19.51 -0.19 -4.80
C GLN A 366 -19.31 -1.13 -3.60
N ASN A 367 -20.20 -1.04 -2.62
CA ASN A 367 -20.26 -1.88 -1.41
C ASN A 367 -21.63 -2.56 -1.20
N LYS A 368 -22.51 -2.45 -2.20
CA LYS A 368 -23.91 -2.97 -2.13
C LYS A 368 -24.02 -4.42 -2.59
N PHE A 369 -23.12 -4.85 -3.47
CA PHE A 369 -23.19 -6.14 -4.14
C PHE A 369 -21.96 -6.99 -3.82
N GLU A 370 -22.15 -8.27 -3.55
CA GLU A 370 -21.11 -9.20 -3.13
C GLU A 370 -19.99 -9.41 -4.17
N ASN A 371 -20.34 -9.31 -5.46
CA ASN A 371 -19.40 -9.58 -6.54
C ASN A 371 -19.81 -8.90 -7.87
N SER A 372 -18.90 -8.95 -8.84
CA SER A 372 -19.09 -8.36 -10.16
C SER A 372 -20.31 -8.88 -10.93
N ASN A 373 -20.66 -10.17 -10.80
CA ASN A 373 -21.81 -10.74 -11.45
C ASN A 373 -23.13 -10.21 -10.88
N ARG A 374 -23.23 -10.03 -9.55
CA ARG A 374 -24.39 -9.42 -8.89
C ARG A 374 -24.52 -7.97 -9.29
N PHE A 375 -23.42 -7.23 -9.26
CA PHE A 375 -23.40 -5.83 -9.72
C PHE A 375 -23.81 -5.71 -11.17
N PHE A 376 -23.24 -6.53 -12.08
CA PHE A 376 -23.60 -6.53 -13.50
C PHE A 376 -25.10 -6.78 -13.73
N ARG A 377 -25.70 -7.76 -13.04
CA ARG A 377 -27.11 -8.08 -13.16
C ARG A 377 -28.02 -6.91 -12.74
N GLU A 378 -27.65 -6.23 -11.66
CA GLU A 378 -28.46 -5.09 -11.19
C GLU A 378 -28.28 -3.87 -12.09
N LEU A 379 -27.08 -3.62 -12.57
CA LEU A 379 -26.81 -2.57 -13.56
C LEU A 379 -27.62 -2.79 -14.84
N ASN A 380 -27.59 -4.01 -15.37
CA ASN A 380 -28.38 -4.38 -16.57
C ASN A 380 -29.87 -4.15 -16.33
N LYS A 381 -30.39 -4.66 -15.22
CA LYS A 381 -31.81 -4.52 -14.89
C LYS A 381 -32.23 -3.04 -14.83
N LYS A 382 -31.39 -2.17 -14.27
CA LYS A 382 -31.68 -0.75 -14.17
C LYS A 382 -31.61 -0.03 -15.53
N LEU A 383 -30.63 -0.37 -16.35
CA LEU A 383 -30.54 0.15 -17.73
C LEU A 383 -31.74 -0.29 -18.57
N GLU A 384 -32.09 -1.58 -18.55
CA GLU A 384 -33.26 -2.09 -19.26
C GLU A 384 -34.61 -1.53 -18.75
N ALA A 385 -34.66 -1.11 -17.46
CA ALA A 385 -35.84 -0.48 -16.90
C ALA A 385 -35.96 1.02 -17.23
N ASN A 386 -34.82 1.68 -17.56
CA ASN A 386 -34.79 3.11 -17.88
C ASN A 386 -35.57 3.42 -19.17
N ASN A 387 -36.46 4.41 -19.12
CA ASN A 387 -37.32 4.73 -20.25
C ASN A 387 -36.57 5.39 -21.43
N ASP A 388 -35.57 6.21 -21.11
CA ASP A 388 -34.78 6.89 -22.15
C ASP A 388 -33.89 5.85 -22.85
N PHE A 389 -33.33 4.88 -22.13
CA PHE A 389 -32.59 3.75 -22.71
C PHE A 389 -33.45 2.90 -23.65
N LYS A 390 -34.71 2.66 -23.28
CA LYS A 390 -35.68 1.94 -24.15
C LYS A 390 -36.03 2.73 -25.42
N SER A 391 -36.17 4.05 -25.30
CA SER A 391 -36.51 4.91 -26.43
C SER A 391 -35.44 4.91 -27.51
N LEU A 392 -34.18 4.68 -27.14
CA LEU A 392 -33.05 4.52 -28.08
C LEU A 392 -33.08 3.19 -28.85
N GLY A 393 -33.97 2.26 -28.55
CA GLY A 393 -33.97 0.91 -29.14
C GLY A 393 -32.74 0.09 -28.79
N ALA A 394 -32.03 0.50 -27.73
CA ALA A 394 -30.77 -0.11 -27.32
C ALA A 394 -31.00 -1.46 -26.62
N LYS A 395 -30.10 -2.42 -26.87
CA LYS A 395 -30.03 -3.72 -26.21
C LYS A 395 -28.68 -3.91 -25.55
N LEU A 396 -28.70 -4.58 -24.39
CA LEU A 396 -27.50 -4.91 -23.65
C LEU A 396 -26.99 -6.32 -23.99
N LYS A 397 -25.67 -6.44 -24.12
CA LYS A 397 -24.99 -7.69 -24.38
C LYS A 397 -23.83 -7.85 -23.39
N ARG A 398 -23.81 -8.95 -22.67
CA ARG A 398 -22.67 -9.29 -21.83
C ARG A 398 -21.50 -9.71 -22.72
N ILE A 399 -20.37 -8.99 -22.66
CA ILE A 399 -19.14 -9.34 -23.35
C ILE A 399 -18.17 -10.05 -22.40
N ASN A 400 -17.87 -9.42 -21.25
CA ASN A 400 -17.02 -10.02 -20.22
C ASN A 400 -17.46 -9.56 -18.83
N VAL A 401 -17.38 -10.44 -17.86
CA VAL A 401 -17.51 -10.12 -16.43
C VAL A 401 -16.54 -11.00 -15.68
N ASN A 402 -15.49 -10.41 -15.17
CA ASN A 402 -14.58 -11.05 -14.23
C ASN A 402 -14.54 -10.28 -12.89
N ARG A 403 -13.57 -10.60 -12.02
CA ARG A 403 -13.49 -10.02 -10.68
C ARG A 403 -13.33 -8.49 -10.69
N LYS A 404 -12.64 -7.92 -11.69
CA LYS A 404 -12.28 -6.48 -11.73
C LYS A 404 -12.74 -5.77 -12.99
N LEU A 405 -13.09 -6.50 -14.05
CA LEU A 405 -13.44 -5.94 -15.34
C LEU A 405 -14.84 -6.39 -15.76
N ILE A 406 -15.68 -5.43 -16.12
CA ILE A 406 -17.01 -5.64 -16.68
C ILE A 406 -17.07 -4.97 -18.04
N ILE A 407 -17.34 -5.73 -19.10
CA ILE A 407 -17.51 -5.21 -20.45
C ILE A 407 -18.93 -5.52 -20.92
N ILE A 408 -19.66 -4.48 -21.29
CA ILE A 408 -21.05 -4.52 -21.73
C ILE A 408 -21.14 -3.98 -23.15
N GLY A 409 -21.76 -4.71 -24.06
CA GLY A 409 -22.16 -4.21 -25.36
C GLY A 409 -23.47 -3.44 -25.23
N ILE A 410 -23.57 -2.29 -25.88
CA ILE A 410 -24.83 -1.54 -26.14
C ILE A 410 -25.02 -1.55 -27.65
N GLU A 411 -26.02 -2.27 -28.11
CA GLU A 411 -26.28 -2.48 -29.54
C GLU A 411 -27.63 -1.84 -29.90
N ASN A 412 -27.67 -1.02 -30.93
CA ASN A 412 -28.94 -0.60 -31.52
C ASN A 412 -29.36 -1.65 -32.57
N ALA A 413 -30.59 -2.10 -32.47
CA ALA A 413 -31.15 -3.17 -33.32
C ALA A 413 -31.69 -2.68 -34.66
N ASN A 414 -31.51 -1.37 -35.00
CA ASN A 414 -32.02 -0.80 -36.25
C ASN A 414 -31.01 -0.90 -37.39
#